data_f089f0420f15e3b1c21e21944adbc72a
#
_entry.id   f089f0420f15e3b1c21e21944adbc72a
#
_cell.length_a   1.000
_cell.length_b   1.000
_cell.length_c   1.000
_cell.angle_alpha   90.00
_cell.angle_beta   90.00
_cell.angle_gamma   90.00
#
_symmetry.space_group_name_H-M   'P 1'
#
loop_
_entity.id
_entity.type
_entity.pdbx_description
1 polymer ?
#
loop_
_entity_poly.entity_id
_entity_poly.type
_entity_poly.pdbx_seq_one_letter_code
_entity_poly.pdbx_strand_id
1 'polypeptide(L)'
;LVNISQKWQKKWEESKIFESNPDSRKKFFTTVAFPYPNSPFHLGHGRTYTTADIYARYMRMKGYNVLFPMGFHYTGTPIITMADD
;
A
#
# COMPACT_ATOMS: atom_id res chain seq x y z
N LEU A 1 -12.16 -5.85 17.58
CA LEU A 1 -11.06 -5.53 16.64
C LEU A 1 -11.58 -5.04 15.28
N VAL A 2 -12.59 -5.73 14.73
CA VAL A 2 -13.13 -5.34 13.42
C VAL A 2 -13.71 -3.92 13.46
N ASN A 3 -14.47 -3.59 14.50
CA ASN A 3 -15.05 -2.25 14.65
C ASN A 3 -13.98 -1.17 14.77
N ILE A 4 -12.90 -1.45 15.50
CA ILE A 4 -11.79 -0.51 15.66
C ILE A 4 -11.08 -0.31 14.32
N SER A 5 -10.84 -1.38 13.57
CA SER A 5 -10.21 -1.32 12.26
C SER A 5 -11.04 -0.47 11.28
N GLN A 6 -12.34 -0.69 11.23
CA GLN A 6 -13.24 0.06 10.35
C GLN A 6 -13.26 1.54 10.71
N LYS A 7 -13.29 1.86 12.01
CA LYS A 7 -13.25 3.25 12.50
C LYS A 7 -12.00 3.97 11.99
N TRP A 8 -10.83 3.37 12.13
CA TRP A 8 -9.59 4.00 11.72
C TRP A 8 -9.44 4.09 10.21
N GLN A 9 -9.88 3.08 9.47
CA GLN A 9 -9.87 3.11 8.01
C GLN A 9 -10.71 4.28 7.49
N LYS A 10 -11.89 4.49 8.07
CA LYS A 10 -12.75 5.61 7.70
C LYS A 10 -12.09 6.95 7.99
N LYS A 11 -11.47 7.09 9.17
CA LYS A 11 -10.75 8.31 9.55
C LYS A 11 -9.59 8.60 8.60
N TRP A 12 -8.84 7.60 8.24
CA TRP A 12 -7.72 7.76 7.32
C TRP A 12 -8.19 8.21 5.93
N GLU A 13 -9.28 7.63 5.45
CA GLU A 13 -9.85 8.01 4.17
C GLU A 13 -10.36 9.45 4.16
N GLU A 14 -11.10 9.85 5.19
CA GLU A 14 -11.64 11.20 5.32
C GLU A 14 -10.53 12.24 5.46
N SER A 15 -9.50 11.94 6.21
CA SER A 15 -8.37 12.85 6.46
C SER A 15 -7.35 12.87 5.31
N LYS A 16 -7.41 11.88 4.41
CA LYS A 16 -6.46 11.74 3.29
C LYS A 16 -5.01 11.73 3.76
N ILE A 17 -4.78 11.13 4.92
CA ILE A 17 -3.47 11.17 5.59
C ILE A 17 -2.36 10.47 4.79
N PHE A 18 -2.72 9.48 3.97
CA PHE A 18 -1.75 8.73 3.18
C PHE A 18 -1.58 9.26 1.77
N GLU A 19 -2.32 10.30 1.38
CA GLU A 19 -2.13 10.93 0.08
C GLU A 19 -0.90 11.82 0.09
N SER A 20 -0.20 11.85 -1.04
CA SER A 20 1.01 12.66 -1.19
C SER A 20 0.79 13.71 -2.25
N ASN A 21 0.99 14.97 -1.89
CA ASN A 21 0.91 16.10 -2.79
C ASN A 21 2.23 16.88 -2.78
N PRO A 22 2.60 17.54 -3.88
CA PRO A 22 3.83 18.33 -3.89
C PRO A 22 3.81 19.42 -2.82
N ASP A 23 4.87 19.49 -2.04
CA ASP A 23 5.06 20.55 -1.04
C ASP A 23 6.55 20.80 -0.79
N SER A 24 6.88 21.60 0.23
CA SER A 24 8.26 21.98 0.54
C SER A 24 9.01 20.97 1.41
N ARG A 25 8.32 19.94 1.93
CA ARG A 25 8.96 18.95 2.78
C ARG A 25 9.91 18.06 1.96
N LYS A 26 10.90 17.52 2.64
CA LYS A 26 11.80 16.56 2.03
C LYS A 26 11.02 15.33 1.59
N LYS A 27 11.27 14.86 0.38
CA LYS A 27 10.50 13.78 -0.22
C LYS A 27 11.10 12.41 0.09
N PHE A 28 10.24 11.43 0.27
CA PHE A 28 10.62 10.03 0.40
C PHE A 28 9.68 9.17 -0.46
N PHE A 29 10.28 8.36 -1.31
CA PHE A 29 9.54 7.46 -2.20
C PHE A 29 9.88 6.02 -1.84
N THR A 30 8.86 5.19 -1.67
CA THR A 30 9.03 3.75 -1.47
C THR A 30 7.98 3.00 -2.25
N THR A 31 8.30 1.79 -2.65
CA THR A 31 7.37 0.94 -3.39
C THR A 31 7.65 -0.52 -3.05
N VAL A 32 6.67 -1.37 -3.35
CA VAL A 32 6.78 -2.82 -3.20
C VAL A 32 6.39 -3.47 -4.53
N ALA A 33 6.76 -4.74 -4.69
CA ALA A 33 6.30 -5.50 -5.84
C ALA A 33 4.78 -5.56 -5.85
N PHE A 34 4.16 -5.18 -6.97
CA PHE A 34 2.72 -5.19 -7.11
C PHE A 34 2.22 -6.64 -7.18
N PRO A 35 1.14 -6.97 -6.46
CA PRO A 35 0.57 -8.31 -6.49
C PRO A 35 -0.21 -8.58 -7.77
N TYR A 36 -0.31 -9.87 -8.13
CA TYR A 36 -1.20 -10.29 -9.21
C TYR A 36 -2.63 -10.41 -8.66
N PRO A 37 -3.67 -10.01 -9.43
CA PRO A 37 -5.06 -10.16 -8.99
C PRO A 37 -5.62 -11.56 -9.28
N ASN A 38 -4.82 -12.61 -9.17
CA ASN A 38 -5.21 -13.98 -9.49
C ASN A 38 -5.73 -14.77 -8.28
N SER A 39 -5.62 -14.22 -7.09
CA SER A 39 -6.12 -14.85 -5.87
C SER A 39 -6.23 -13.82 -4.74
N PRO A 40 -7.00 -14.12 -3.67
CA PRO A 40 -7.03 -13.27 -2.49
C PRO A 40 -5.65 -13.15 -1.85
N PHE A 41 -5.42 -12.05 -1.15
CA PHE A 41 -4.18 -11.85 -0.41
C PHE A 41 -4.06 -12.88 0.71
N HIS A 42 -2.84 -13.31 0.98
CA HIS A 42 -2.51 -14.24 2.05
C HIS A 42 -1.46 -13.64 3.00
N LEU A 43 -1.07 -14.42 4.00
CA LEU A 43 -0.14 -13.96 5.04
C LEU A 43 1.20 -13.48 4.46
N GLY A 44 1.69 -14.11 3.39
CA GLY A 44 2.91 -13.67 2.71
C GLY A 44 2.79 -12.26 2.15
N HIS A 45 1.65 -11.91 1.55
CA HIS A 45 1.39 -10.54 1.11
C HIS A 45 1.38 -9.58 2.30
N GLY A 46 0.75 -9.97 3.41
CA GLY A 46 0.73 -9.17 4.62
C GLY A 46 2.11 -8.84 5.12
N ARG A 47 3.02 -9.81 5.14
CA ARG A 47 4.41 -9.58 5.55
C ARG A 47 5.10 -8.55 4.66
N THR A 48 4.99 -8.72 3.35
CA THR A 48 5.65 -7.83 2.39
C THR A 48 5.16 -6.40 2.50
N TYR A 49 3.84 -6.21 2.50
CA TYR A 49 3.26 -4.86 2.45
C TYR A 49 3.30 -4.17 3.80
N THR A 50 3.16 -4.92 4.89
CA THR A 50 3.28 -4.36 6.24
C THR A 50 4.68 -3.83 6.51
N THR A 51 5.72 -4.52 6.05
CA THR A 51 7.09 -4.05 6.22
C THR A 51 7.30 -2.68 5.57
N ALA A 52 6.85 -2.54 4.32
CA ALA A 52 6.95 -1.27 3.61
C ALA A 52 6.08 -0.18 4.24
N ASP A 53 4.89 -0.54 4.71
CA ASP A 53 3.98 0.39 5.36
C ASP A 53 4.56 0.95 6.65
N ILE A 54 5.17 0.10 7.47
CA ILE A 54 5.85 0.53 8.70
C ILE A 54 6.93 1.55 8.38
N TYR A 55 7.74 1.31 7.37
CA TYR A 55 8.80 2.23 6.97
C TYR A 55 8.22 3.56 6.48
N ALA A 56 7.16 3.51 5.66
CA ALA A 56 6.49 4.71 5.18
C ALA A 56 5.90 5.53 6.33
N ARG A 57 5.25 4.88 7.29
CA ARG A 57 4.70 5.54 8.48
C ARG A 57 5.79 6.19 9.32
N TYR A 58 6.90 5.51 9.51
CA TYR A 58 8.05 6.06 10.22
C TYR A 58 8.56 7.33 9.56
N MET A 59 8.70 7.32 8.24
CA MET A 59 9.18 8.48 7.51
C MET A 59 8.20 9.64 7.55
N ARG A 60 6.89 9.37 7.57
CA ARG A 60 5.87 10.42 7.76
C ARG A 60 6.01 11.07 9.13
N MET A 61 6.24 10.28 10.18
CA MET A 61 6.44 10.80 11.52
C MET A 61 7.68 11.68 11.62
N LYS A 62 8.69 11.44 10.78
CA LYS A 62 9.89 12.26 10.70
C LYS A 62 9.68 13.55 9.91
N GLY A 63 8.51 13.79 9.37
CA GLY A 63 8.19 14.99 8.64
C GLY A 63 8.45 14.96 7.15
N TYR A 64 8.71 13.77 6.57
CA TYR A 64 8.89 13.63 5.13
C TYR A 64 7.56 13.64 4.41
N ASN A 65 7.58 14.10 3.17
CA ASN A 65 6.46 13.92 2.25
C ASN A 65 6.63 12.55 1.58
N VAL A 66 5.84 11.56 2.01
CA VAL A 66 6.02 10.15 1.64
C VAL A 66 5.06 9.78 0.52
N LEU A 67 5.61 9.25 -0.57
CA LEU A 67 4.84 8.63 -1.64
C LEU A 67 5.06 7.11 -1.60
N PHE A 68 3.99 6.39 -1.32
CA PHE A 68 3.97 4.92 -1.30
C PHE A 68 2.82 4.43 -2.16
N PRO A 69 3.04 4.34 -3.49
CA PRO A 69 2.00 3.88 -4.40
C PRO A 69 1.81 2.38 -4.31
N MET A 70 0.60 1.95 -4.62
CA MET A 70 0.22 0.55 -4.66
C MET A 70 -0.67 0.28 -5.88
N GLY A 71 -0.52 -0.89 -6.47
CA GLY A 71 -1.30 -1.28 -7.62
C GLY A 71 -1.32 -2.78 -7.80
N PHE A 72 -1.86 -3.24 -8.91
CA PHE A 72 -1.88 -4.66 -9.27
C PHE A 72 -1.11 -4.89 -10.56
N HIS A 73 -0.50 -6.06 -10.65
CA HIS A 73 0.24 -6.48 -11.84
C HIS A 73 -0.69 -7.31 -12.73
N TYR A 74 -1.14 -6.72 -13.84
CA TYR A 74 -2.14 -7.33 -14.72
C TYR A 74 -1.54 -8.12 -15.88
N THR A 75 -0.22 -8.24 -15.96
CA THR A 75 0.48 -8.97 -17.02
C THR A 75 1.39 -10.03 -16.41
N GLY A 76 1.85 -10.96 -17.23
CA GLY A 76 2.76 -12.02 -16.79
C GLY A 76 2.09 -13.38 -16.74
N THR A 77 2.90 -14.40 -16.51
CA THR A 77 2.45 -15.81 -16.55
C THR A 77 1.29 -16.12 -15.64
N PRO A 78 1.25 -15.64 -14.36
CA PRO A 78 0.10 -15.93 -13.48
C PRO A 78 -1.22 -15.42 -14.04
N ILE A 79 -1.21 -14.28 -14.73
CA ILE A 79 -2.42 -13.69 -15.30
C ILE A 79 -2.83 -14.44 -16.57
N ILE A 80 -1.88 -14.81 -17.40
CA ILE A 80 -2.14 -15.60 -18.61
C ILE A 80 -2.75 -16.96 -18.22
N THR A 81 -2.19 -17.63 -17.24
CA THR A 81 -2.71 -18.92 -16.75
C THR A 81 -4.14 -18.77 -16.24
N MET A 82 -4.45 -17.73 -15.48
CA MET A 82 -5.79 -17.47 -14.99
C MET A 82 -6.77 -17.19 -16.13
N ALA A 83 -6.35 -16.47 -17.15
CA ALA A 83 -7.22 -16.15 -18.29
C ALA A 83 -7.52 -17.38 -19.14
N ASP A 84 -6.61 -18.36 -19.21
CA ASP A 84 -6.79 -19.59 -19.97
C ASP A 84 -7.72 -20.59 -19.27
N ASP A 85 -7.91 -20.49 -17.97
CA ASP A 85 -8.84 -21.29 -17.21
C ASP A 85 -10.28 -20.78 -17.34
#